data_761667d7aa26ab67f8ebb1aaae545de0
#
_entry.id   761667d7aa26ab67f8ebb1aaae545de0
#
_cell.length_a   1.000
_cell.length_b   1.000
_cell.length_c   1.000
_cell.angle_alpha   90.00
_cell.angle_beta   90.00
_cell.angle_gamma   90.00
#
_symmetry.space_group_name_H-M   'P 1'
#
loop_
_entity.id
_entity.type
_entity.pdbx_description
1 polymer ?
#
loop_
_entity_poly.entity_id
_entity_poly.type
_entity_poly.pdbx_seq_one_letter_code
_entity_poly.pdbx_strand_id
1 'polypeptide(L)'
;RPALHFAQSTTDAAGNITWQAQPEVLAQAPGGAAVFAPIREGMAQMAQTLRTLRESPIPLACKTGSPRLAGMLPDGTHYTNSVLIGYGPVQQPQFAVAVVIEYGGGGSNAAPVLRAAADWFAAAGMA
;
A
#
# COMPACT_ATOMS: atom_id res chain seq x y z
N ARG A 1 -13.76 -5.50 -6.06
CA ARG A 1 -13.70 -4.22 -5.31
C ARG A 1 -14.59 -4.35 -4.08
N PRO A 2 -14.03 -4.37 -2.87
CA PRO A 2 -14.82 -4.36 -1.64
C PRO A 2 -15.43 -2.98 -1.38
N ALA A 3 -16.51 -2.95 -0.61
CA ALA A 3 -16.99 -1.72 0.01
C ALA A 3 -15.96 -1.21 1.02
N LEU A 4 -15.76 0.10 1.06
CA LEU A 4 -14.85 0.73 2.01
C LEU A 4 -15.63 1.18 3.25
N HIS A 5 -15.07 0.92 4.43
CA HIS A 5 -15.62 1.33 5.71
C HIS A 5 -14.56 2.08 6.50
N PHE A 6 -14.92 3.21 7.12
CA PHE A 6 -14.07 3.91 8.08
C PHE A 6 -14.21 3.34 9.49
N ALA A 7 -15.36 2.74 9.79
CA ALA A 7 -15.60 2.08 11.07
C ALA A 7 -15.71 0.56 10.84
N GLN A 8 -15.01 -0.21 11.64
CA GLN A 8 -15.11 -1.67 11.64
C GLN A 8 -16.26 -2.15 12.51
N SER A 9 -16.44 -1.54 13.66
CA SER A 9 -17.52 -1.85 14.60
C SER A 9 -17.82 -0.66 15.49
N THR A 10 -18.99 -0.68 16.12
CA THR A 10 -19.36 0.22 17.23
C THR A 10 -19.66 -0.61 18.47
N THR A 11 -19.35 -0.07 19.66
CA THR A 11 -19.62 -0.72 20.93
C THR A 11 -20.45 0.20 21.82
N ASP A 12 -21.23 -0.40 22.74
CA ASP A 12 -21.88 0.31 23.83
C ASP A 12 -20.89 0.65 24.97
N ALA A 13 -21.38 1.32 25.99
CA ALA A 13 -20.57 1.69 27.16
C ALA A 13 -20.05 0.48 27.95
N ALA A 14 -20.66 -0.69 27.81
CA ALA A 14 -20.25 -1.95 28.44
C ALA A 14 -19.23 -2.73 27.57
N GLY A 15 -18.91 -2.24 26.35
CA GLY A 15 -17.97 -2.88 25.44
C GLY A 15 -18.61 -3.92 24.51
N ASN A 16 -19.93 -4.07 24.51
CA ASN A 16 -20.59 -5.02 23.60
C ASN A 16 -20.67 -4.42 22.18
N ILE A 17 -20.40 -5.25 21.17
CA ILE A 17 -20.53 -4.83 19.78
C ILE A 17 -22.01 -4.59 19.45
N THR A 18 -22.34 -3.34 19.08
CA THR A 18 -23.70 -2.93 18.66
C THR A 18 -23.87 -2.94 17.16
N TRP A 19 -22.77 -2.81 16.41
CA TRP A 19 -22.73 -2.93 14.96
C TRP A 19 -21.34 -3.38 14.52
N GLN A 20 -21.30 -4.15 13.43
CA GLN A 20 -20.05 -4.60 12.79
C GLN A 20 -20.18 -4.52 11.29
N ALA A 21 -19.16 -3.94 10.62
CA ALA A 21 -19.10 -3.90 9.18
C ALA A 21 -19.05 -5.33 8.60
N GLN A 22 -19.93 -5.59 7.63
CA GLN A 22 -19.91 -6.86 6.91
C GLN A 22 -19.13 -6.69 5.60
N PRO A 23 -18.30 -7.67 5.21
CA PRO A 23 -17.64 -7.64 3.91
C PRO A 23 -18.68 -7.63 2.77
N GLU A 24 -18.60 -6.62 1.93
CA GLU A 24 -19.45 -6.48 0.74
C GLU A 24 -18.57 -6.38 -0.50
N VAL A 25 -18.85 -7.19 -1.52
CA VAL A 25 -18.14 -7.14 -2.80
C VAL A 25 -18.97 -6.33 -3.79
N LEU A 26 -18.58 -5.08 -4.02
CA LEU A 26 -19.25 -4.17 -4.97
C LEU A 26 -18.99 -4.52 -6.43
N ALA A 27 -17.82 -5.07 -6.76
CA ALA A 27 -17.46 -5.47 -8.11
C ALA A 27 -16.28 -6.44 -8.09
N GLN A 28 -16.25 -7.31 -9.10
CA GLN A 28 -15.10 -8.18 -9.38
C GLN A 28 -14.48 -7.77 -10.72
N ALA A 29 -13.15 -7.76 -10.78
CA ALA A 29 -12.45 -7.51 -12.03
C ALA A 29 -12.55 -8.75 -12.93
N PRO A 30 -12.82 -8.57 -14.24
CA PRO A 30 -12.84 -9.69 -15.19
C PRO A 30 -11.43 -10.31 -15.33
N GLY A 31 -11.38 -11.57 -15.72
CA GLY A 31 -10.12 -12.28 -16.02
C GLY A 31 -9.45 -12.97 -14.82
N GLY A 32 -9.94 -12.76 -13.60
CA GLY A 32 -9.52 -13.52 -12.42
C GLY A 32 -8.01 -13.50 -12.15
N ALA A 33 -7.52 -14.57 -11.53
CA ALA A 33 -6.12 -14.69 -11.08
C ALA A 33 -5.08 -14.56 -12.20
N ALA A 34 -5.40 -15.04 -13.40
CA ALA A 34 -4.48 -15.03 -14.55
C ALA A 34 -4.10 -13.61 -14.99
N VAL A 35 -5.05 -12.65 -14.91
CA VAL A 35 -4.79 -11.24 -15.25
C VAL A 35 -3.96 -10.56 -14.17
N PHE A 36 -4.19 -10.91 -12.90
CA PHE A 36 -3.50 -10.28 -11.78
C PHE A 36 -2.14 -10.88 -11.45
N ALA A 37 -1.86 -12.14 -11.86
CA ALA A 37 -0.59 -12.78 -11.56
C ALA A 37 0.63 -11.99 -12.06
N PRO A 38 0.73 -11.56 -13.33
CA PRO A 38 1.88 -10.77 -13.80
C PRO A 38 1.98 -9.40 -13.12
N ILE A 39 0.85 -8.79 -12.73
CA ILE A 39 0.86 -7.53 -12.00
C ILE A 39 1.47 -7.72 -10.61
N ARG A 40 1.05 -8.75 -9.88
CA ARG A 40 1.58 -9.08 -8.55
C ARG A 40 3.06 -9.43 -8.61
N GLU A 41 3.47 -10.19 -9.61
CA GLU A 41 4.88 -10.52 -9.82
C GLU A 41 5.71 -9.26 -10.08
N GLY A 42 5.28 -8.39 -11.00
CA GLY A 42 5.96 -7.12 -11.27
C GLY A 42 6.03 -6.21 -10.05
N MET A 43 5.00 -6.17 -9.21
CA MET A 43 5.01 -5.41 -7.95
C MET A 43 5.98 -6.01 -6.93
N ALA A 44 6.08 -7.34 -6.83
CA ALA A 44 7.05 -8.00 -5.95
C ALA A 44 8.49 -7.77 -6.44
N GLN A 45 8.74 -7.87 -7.75
CA GLN A 45 10.04 -7.55 -8.34
C GLN A 45 10.41 -6.08 -8.09
N MET A 46 9.46 -5.14 -8.24
CA MET A 46 9.72 -3.72 -7.96
C MET A 46 10.20 -3.50 -6.53
N ALA A 47 9.60 -4.15 -5.54
CA ALA A 47 10.02 -4.03 -4.15
C ALA A 47 11.47 -4.50 -3.96
N GLN A 48 11.93 -5.50 -4.70
CA GLN A 48 13.32 -5.98 -4.65
C GLN A 48 14.34 -4.98 -5.24
N THR A 49 13.91 -4.08 -6.11
CA THR A 49 14.78 -3.02 -6.64
C THR A 49 15.05 -1.90 -5.64
N LEU A 50 14.17 -1.74 -4.65
CA LEU A 50 14.29 -0.72 -3.61
C LEU A 50 14.96 -1.31 -2.37
N ARG A 51 16.20 -0.87 -2.07
CA ARG A 51 16.97 -1.37 -0.93
C ARG A 51 16.17 -1.40 0.36
N THR A 52 15.46 -0.29 0.68
CA THR A 52 14.64 -0.16 1.88
C THR A 52 13.60 -1.28 2.02
N LEU A 53 12.99 -1.71 0.91
CA LEU A 53 11.94 -2.75 0.90
C LEU A 53 12.52 -4.15 0.79
N ARG A 54 13.63 -4.32 0.05
CA ARG A 54 14.32 -5.60 -0.07
C ARG A 54 14.84 -6.12 1.28
N GLU A 55 15.24 -5.21 2.16
CA GLU A 55 15.71 -5.51 3.52
C GLU A 55 14.55 -5.64 4.54
N SER A 56 13.30 -5.73 4.08
CA SER A 56 12.13 -5.92 4.95
C SER A 56 12.12 -7.30 5.60
N PRO A 57 11.65 -7.41 6.86
CA PRO A 57 11.49 -8.70 7.55
C PRO A 57 10.45 -9.62 6.91
N ILE A 58 9.54 -9.06 6.10
CA ILE A 58 8.53 -9.80 5.35
C ILE A 58 8.58 -9.44 3.86
N PRO A 59 8.23 -10.38 2.95
CA PRO A 59 8.19 -10.10 1.52
C PRO A 59 7.13 -9.04 1.18
N LEU A 60 7.54 -7.99 0.47
CA LEU A 60 6.68 -6.88 0.06
C LEU A 60 6.51 -6.81 -1.44
N ALA A 61 5.39 -6.28 -1.87
CA ALA A 61 5.11 -5.88 -3.24
C ALA A 61 4.72 -4.40 -3.27
N CYS A 62 5.18 -3.65 -4.28
CA CYS A 62 4.84 -2.24 -4.42
C CYS A 62 4.83 -1.77 -5.87
N LYS A 63 4.20 -0.61 -6.08
CA LYS A 63 4.30 0.19 -7.30
C LYS A 63 4.49 1.65 -6.91
N THR A 64 5.50 2.27 -7.50
CA THR A 64 5.82 3.69 -7.31
C THR A 64 5.24 4.55 -8.41
N GLY A 65 5.03 5.82 -8.13
CA GLY A 65 4.62 6.85 -9.08
C GLY A 65 5.23 8.20 -8.71
N SER A 66 5.50 9.02 -9.73
CA SER A 66 6.04 10.37 -9.58
C SER A 66 5.23 11.35 -10.45
N PRO A 67 3.95 11.61 -10.10
CA PRO A 67 3.13 12.53 -10.88
C PRO A 67 3.71 13.94 -10.80
N ARG A 68 3.83 14.57 -11.97
CA ARG A 68 4.31 15.94 -12.09
C ARG A 68 3.24 16.93 -11.63
N LEU A 69 3.68 17.95 -10.95
CA LEU A 69 2.86 19.08 -10.52
C LEU A 69 3.08 20.28 -11.45
N ALA A 70 2.19 21.28 -11.35
CA ALA A 70 2.39 22.57 -11.96
C ALA A 70 3.59 23.27 -11.31
N GLY A 71 4.37 23.98 -12.12
CA GLY A 71 5.57 24.68 -11.70
C GLY A 71 6.86 23.88 -11.87
N MET A 72 7.97 24.59 -11.75
CA MET A 72 9.32 24.05 -11.91
C MET A 72 10.22 24.52 -10.79
N LEU A 73 11.19 23.70 -10.46
CA LEU A 73 12.34 24.05 -9.64
C LEU A 73 13.27 25.00 -10.42
N PRO A 74 14.18 25.72 -9.75
CA PRO A 74 15.14 26.62 -10.39
C PRO A 74 16.03 25.94 -11.44
N ASP A 75 16.24 24.64 -11.34
CA ASP A 75 17.01 23.82 -12.29
C ASP A 75 16.20 23.36 -13.51
N GLY A 76 14.94 23.79 -13.65
CA GLY A 76 14.06 23.43 -14.75
C GLY A 76 13.35 22.06 -14.60
N THR A 77 13.55 21.36 -13.49
CA THR A 77 12.80 20.14 -13.21
C THR A 77 11.41 20.44 -12.65
N HIS A 78 10.44 19.56 -12.93
CA HIS A 78 9.09 19.71 -12.37
C HIS A 78 9.05 19.29 -10.89
N TYR A 79 8.25 19.99 -10.12
CA TYR A 79 7.81 19.45 -8.84
C TYR A 79 7.06 18.12 -9.05
N THR A 80 7.29 17.16 -8.21
CA THR A 80 6.62 15.86 -8.25
C THR A 80 6.14 15.44 -6.88
N ASN A 81 5.00 14.75 -6.84
CA ASN A 81 4.62 14.00 -5.64
C ASN A 81 5.31 12.64 -5.65
N SER A 82 5.65 12.14 -4.46
CA SER A 82 6.03 10.74 -4.29
C SER A 82 4.80 9.92 -3.97
N VAL A 83 4.48 8.95 -4.81
CA VAL A 83 3.31 8.08 -4.64
C VAL A 83 3.77 6.63 -4.60
N LEU A 84 3.22 5.85 -3.69
CA LEU A 84 3.45 4.43 -3.59
C LEU A 84 2.19 3.71 -3.15
N ILE A 85 1.88 2.59 -3.79
CA ILE A 85 0.97 1.59 -3.26
C ILE A 85 1.77 0.32 -3.00
N GLY A 86 1.44 -0.40 -1.92
CA GLY A 86 2.12 -1.64 -1.61
C GLY A 86 1.30 -2.51 -0.68
N TYR A 87 1.72 -3.75 -0.56
CA TYR A 87 1.08 -4.73 0.31
C TYR A 87 2.09 -5.78 0.79
N GLY A 88 1.72 -6.49 1.82
CA GLY A 88 2.48 -7.60 2.37
C GLY A 88 1.67 -8.50 3.31
N PRO A 89 2.18 -9.70 3.62
CA PRO A 89 3.20 -10.46 2.87
C PRO A 89 2.75 -10.81 1.44
N VAL A 90 3.69 -10.99 0.51
CA VAL A 90 3.37 -11.23 -0.93
C VAL A 90 2.47 -12.45 -1.15
N GLN A 91 2.74 -13.55 -0.44
CA GLN A 91 2.03 -14.83 -0.63
C GLN A 91 0.64 -14.82 -0.01
N GLN A 92 0.50 -14.19 1.16
CA GLN A 92 -0.77 -14.07 1.89
C GLN A 92 -0.95 -12.62 2.36
N PRO A 93 -1.42 -11.72 1.51
CA PRO A 93 -1.55 -10.31 1.84
C PRO A 93 -2.47 -10.08 3.06
N GLN A 94 -1.94 -9.44 4.09
CA GLN A 94 -2.64 -9.11 5.32
C GLN A 94 -2.88 -7.60 5.46
N PHE A 95 -2.05 -6.79 4.79
CA PHE A 95 -2.21 -5.34 4.79
C PHE A 95 -1.90 -4.74 3.41
N ALA A 96 -2.46 -3.58 3.14
CA ALA A 96 -2.14 -2.74 2.01
C ALA A 96 -1.94 -1.30 2.48
N VAL A 97 -1.03 -0.59 1.82
CA VAL A 97 -0.68 0.80 2.13
C VAL A 97 -0.75 1.61 0.85
N ALA A 98 -1.33 2.79 0.93
CA ALA A 98 -1.25 3.81 -0.10
C ALA A 98 -0.61 5.06 0.53
N VAL A 99 0.43 5.58 -0.11
CA VAL A 99 1.21 6.71 0.36
C VAL A 99 1.23 7.79 -0.70
N VAL A 100 0.95 9.02 -0.29
CA VAL A 100 1.16 10.22 -1.10
C VAL A 100 1.96 11.21 -0.25
N ILE A 101 3.10 11.65 -0.77
CA ILE A 101 3.92 12.72 -0.17
C ILE A 101 3.93 13.87 -1.16
N GLU A 102 3.24 14.95 -0.82
CA GLU A 102 3.23 16.15 -1.65
C GLU A 102 4.63 16.74 -1.74
N TYR A 103 5.02 17.12 -2.94
CA TYR A 103 6.37 17.61 -3.26
C TYR A 103 7.49 16.64 -2.84
N GLY A 104 7.16 15.36 -2.69
CA GLY A 104 8.08 14.34 -2.18
C GLY A 104 9.15 13.88 -3.18
N GLY A 105 9.16 14.39 -4.40
CA GLY A 105 10.14 14.01 -5.43
C GLY A 105 9.82 12.65 -6.06
N GLY A 106 10.81 11.79 -6.21
CA GLY A 106 10.64 10.47 -6.83
C GLY A 106 9.78 9.52 -5.99
N GLY A 107 8.99 8.66 -6.65
CA GLY A 107 8.07 7.74 -5.99
C GLY A 107 8.73 6.78 -4.99
N SER A 108 10.03 6.50 -5.16
CA SER A 108 10.81 5.70 -4.21
C SER A 108 10.96 6.34 -2.83
N ASN A 109 10.81 7.66 -2.73
CA ASN A 109 10.89 8.38 -1.45
C ASN A 109 9.74 8.03 -0.48
N ALA A 110 8.67 7.42 -0.98
CA ALA A 110 7.58 6.89 -0.17
C ALA A 110 7.85 5.47 0.39
N ALA A 111 8.92 4.79 -0.06
CA ALA A 111 9.23 3.42 0.36
C ALA A 111 9.45 3.25 1.87
N PRO A 112 10.08 4.19 2.61
CA PRO A 112 10.23 4.06 4.06
C PRO A 112 8.92 3.94 4.82
N VAL A 113 7.82 4.52 4.32
CA VAL A 113 6.50 4.41 4.96
C VAL A 113 5.96 2.99 4.85
N LEU A 114 6.05 2.36 3.67
CA LEU A 114 5.68 0.96 3.49
C LEU A 114 6.56 0.04 4.34
N ARG A 115 7.87 0.34 4.43
CA ARG A 115 8.80 -0.41 5.28
C ARG A 115 8.41 -0.34 6.75
N ALA A 116 8.09 0.85 7.27
CA ALA A 116 7.66 1.02 8.66
C ALA A 116 6.38 0.24 8.97
N ALA A 117 5.42 0.19 8.03
CA ALA A 117 4.23 -0.64 8.17
C ALA A 117 4.58 -2.14 8.26
N ALA A 118 5.52 -2.60 7.44
CA ALA A 118 5.99 -3.99 7.45
C ALA A 118 6.72 -4.35 8.76
N ASP A 119 7.57 -3.47 9.25
CA ASP A 119 8.29 -3.67 10.51
C ASP A 119 7.32 -3.75 11.69
N TRP A 120 6.32 -2.85 11.71
CA TRP A 120 5.26 -2.90 12.73
C TRP A 120 4.45 -4.20 12.67
N PHE A 121 4.06 -4.62 11.46
CA PHE A 121 3.30 -5.85 11.25
C PHE A 121 4.07 -7.09 11.73
N ALA A 122 5.35 -7.18 11.40
CA ALA A 122 6.22 -8.27 11.84
C ALA A 122 6.39 -8.27 13.38
N ALA A 123 6.60 -7.09 13.98
CA ALA A 123 6.75 -6.94 15.42
C ALA A 123 5.48 -7.29 16.20
N ALA A 124 4.30 -7.10 15.61
CA ALA A 124 3.01 -7.46 16.19
C ALA A 124 2.71 -8.97 16.13
N GLY A 125 3.61 -9.80 15.60
CA GLY A 125 3.43 -11.25 15.47
C GLY A 125 2.34 -11.66 14.48
N MET A 126 2.02 -10.78 13.53
CA MET A 126 1.02 -11.02 12.48
C MET A 126 1.65 -11.54 11.17
N ALA A 127 2.96 -11.74 11.15
CA ALA A 127 3.73 -12.24 10.01
C ALA A 127 3.78 -13.76 9.97
#